data_e7e96102d690eb4ee00011c4554578ca
#
_entry.id   e7e96102d690eb4ee00011c4554578ca
#
_cell.length_a   1.000
_cell.length_b   1.000
_cell.length_c   1.000
_cell.angle_alpha   90.00
_cell.angle_beta   90.00
_cell.angle_gamma   90.00
#
_symmetry.space_group_name_H-M   'P 1'
#
loop_
_entity.id
_entity.type
_entity.pdbx_description
1 polymer ?
#
loop_
_entity_poly.entity_id
_entity_poly.type
_entity_poly.pdbx_seq_one_letter_code
_entity_poly.pdbx_strand_id
1 'polypeptide(L)'
;MSDHVRIVEVGPRDGLQNEKQSVSTADKIELINRLSATGLRSIEATSFVSPKWIPQLADAAEVYAGIQRRPGIHYPVLVPNEQGYDRARAVGAEEVAVFTAASEAFNRTNTNAGIDESLARFEPILRRAAADGVRVRGYVSTVLGCPYQGEVPLADVVRVARALHQMGCYEISLGDTIGVGTPRKARAMLQAVATEIPMDALAVHFHDTYGQAIANIATCLEEGVRVVDSAVSGAGGCPYAKGASGNVASEDVVYLLQGLGLDSGVDLPALAETGRWLAGLLGRATASRTGQALAATG
;
A
#
# COMPACT_ATOMS: atom_id res chain seq x y z
N MET A 1 9.03 -11.50 19.93
CA MET A 1 8.50 -10.76 18.77
C MET A 1 7.25 -10.05 19.24
N SER A 2 6.91 -8.89 18.68
CA SER A 2 5.66 -8.19 19.03
C SER A 2 4.46 -9.00 18.51
N ASP A 3 3.42 -9.15 19.32
CA ASP A 3 2.17 -9.78 18.90
C ASP A 3 1.26 -8.80 18.12
N HIS A 4 1.70 -7.53 17.98
CA HIS A 4 0.99 -6.49 17.25
C HIS A 4 1.46 -6.42 15.79
N VAL A 5 0.49 -6.44 14.86
CA VAL A 5 0.69 -6.28 13.41
C VAL A 5 0.02 -4.98 12.96
N ARG A 6 0.82 -4.06 12.42
CA ARG A 6 0.31 -2.80 11.87
C ARG A 6 -0.25 -3.01 10.47
N ILE A 7 -1.49 -2.63 10.26
CA ILE A 7 -2.10 -2.53 8.93
C ILE A 7 -1.88 -1.13 8.40
N VAL A 8 -1.34 -1.03 7.19
CA VAL A 8 -1.32 0.19 6.39
C VAL A 8 -2.46 0.10 5.39
N GLU A 9 -3.48 0.89 5.61
CA GLU A 9 -4.67 0.94 4.77
C GLU A 9 -4.38 1.78 3.53
N VAL A 10 -4.31 1.14 2.37
CA VAL A 10 -3.98 1.82 1.10
C VAL A 10 -5.21 2.03 0.19
N GLY A 11 -6.39 1.68 0.66
CA GLY A 11 -7.65 1.81 -0.09
C GLY A 11 -7.91 3.22 -0.63
N PRO A 12 -7.76 4.29 0.17
CA PRO A 12 -8.01 5.66 -0.30
C PRO A 12 -7.03 6.13 -1.38
N ARG A 13 -5.79 5.58 -1.43
CA ARG A 13 -4.81 5.92 -2.46
C ARG A 13 -4.74 4.84 -3.53
N ASP A 14 -4.11 3.69 -3.23
CA ASP A 14 -3.84 2.63 -4.20
C ASP A 14 -5.12 1.97 -4.68
N GLY A 15 -6.03 1.72 -3.76
CA GLY A 15 -7.34 1.16 -4.06
C GLY A 15 -8.11 2.05 -5.04
N LEU A 16 -8.40 3.28 -4.66
CA LEU A 16 -9.21 4.18 -5.49
C LEU A 16 -8.54 4.55 -6.82
N GLN A 17 -7.19 4.60 -6.85
CA GLN A 17 -6.44 4.95 -8.06
C GLN A 17 -6.84 4.11 -9.28
N ASN A 18 -7.18 2.84 -9.07
CA ASN A 18 -7.47 1.88 -10.12
C ASN A 18 -8.97 1.58 -10.26
N GLU A 19 -9.84 2.24 -9.49
CA GLU A 19 -11.29 2.10 -9.63
C GLU A 19 -11.80 2.89 -10.84
N LYS A 20 -12.73 2.29 -11.59
CA LYS A 20 -13.32 2.91 -12.78
C LYS A 20 -14.32 4.00 -12.41
N GLN A 21 -15.04 3.80 -11.31
CA GLN A 21 -16.01 4.74 -10.79
C GLN A 21 -15.30 5.94 -10.19
N SER A 22 -15.61 7.13 -10.66
CA SER A 22 -15.11 8.36 -10.05
C SER A 22 -15.73 8.56 -8.67
N VAL A 23 -14.88 8.81 -7.68
CA VAL A 23 -15.28 9.08 -6.29
C VAL A 23 -15.12 10.57 -6.01
N SER A 24 -16.14 11.19 -5.42
CA SER A 24 -16.09 12.61 -5.12
C SER A 24 -15.08 12.93 -4.01
N THR A 25 -14.59 14.16 -3.96
CA THR A 25 -13.70 14.66 -2.88
C THR A 25 -14.35 14.46 -1.50
N ALA A 26 -15.65 14.74 -1.38
CA ALA A 26 -16.39 14.54 -0.13
C ALA A 26 -16.41 13.07 0.31
N ASP A 27 -16.64 12.14 -0.63
CA ASP A 27 -16.66 10.71 -0.33
C ASP A 27 -15.27 10.16 0.01
N LYS A 28 -14.21 10.67 -0.60
CA LYS A 28 -12.82 10.32 -0.22
C LYS A 28 -12.50 10.78 1.20
N ILE A 29 -12.89 11.99 1.56
CA ILE A 29 -12.75 12.51 2.92
C ILE A 29 -13.53 11.65 3.91
N GLU A 30 -14.78 11.32 3.59
CA GLU A 30 -15.63 10.46 4.43
C GLU A 30 -15.03 9.05 4.58
N LEU A 31 -14.50 8.46 3.51
CA LEU A 31 -13.80 7.17 3.56
C LEU A 31 -12.66 7.20 4.59
N ILE A 32 -11.78 8.19 4.48
CA ILE A 32 -10.63 8.31 5.38
C ILE A 32 -11.07 8.55 6.83
N ASN A 33 -12.12 9.37 7.04
CA ASN A 33 -12.67 9.63 8.37
C ASN A 33 -13.30 8.37 8.98
N ARG A 34 -14.02 7.56 8.21
CA ARG A 34 -14.55 6.25 8.64
C ARG A 34 -13.42 5.29 9.01
N LEU A 35 -12.43 5.13 8.13
CA LEU A 35 -11.25 4.31 8.39
C LEU A 35 -10.50 4.76 9.65
N SER A 36 -10.39 6.06 9.88
CA SER A 36 -9.78 6.63 11.09
C SER A 36 -10.53 6.28 12.38
N ALA A 37 -11.79 5.85 12.29
CA ALA A 37 -12.60 5.43 13.42
C ALA A 37 -12.49 3.93 13.73
N THR A 38 -11.86 3.13 12.86
CA THR A 38 -11.78 1.66 12.98
C THR A 38 -10.61 1.15 13.82
N GLY A 39 -9.77 2.02 14.36
CA GLY A 39 -8.56 1.62 15.09
C GLY A 39 -7.30 1.53 14.23
N LEU A 40 -7.39 1.69 12.91
CA LEU A 40 -6.23 1.78 12.02
C LEU A 40 -5.27 2.89 12.45
N ARG A 41 -3.96 2.63 12.36
CA ARG A 41 -2.91 3.56 12.76
C ARG A 41 -2.15 4.18 11.58
N SER A 42 -2.37 3.68 10.37
CA SER A 42 -1.77 4.22 9.15
C SER A 42 -2.75 4.09 7.99
N ILE A 43 -3.07 5.23 7.35
CA ILE A 43 -4.03 5.31 6.24
C ILE A 43 -3.38 6.15 5.14
N GLU A 44 -2.98 5.53 4.03
CA GLU A 44 -2.43 6.25 2.90
C GLU A 44 -3.52 7.08 2.22
N ALA A 45 -3.52 8.39 2.51
CA ALA A 45 -4.66 9.25 2.28
C ALA A 45 -4.88 9.59 0.79
N THR A 46 -3.80 9.83 0.04
CA THR A 46 -3.88 10.27 -1.36
C THR A 46 -2.51 10.21 -2.04
N SER A 47 -2.43 10.72 -3.27
CA SER A 47 -1.18 10.87 -4.02
C SER A 47 -1.08 12.24 -4.70
N PHE A 48 0.11 12.83 -4.66
CA PHE A 48 0.45 14.07 -5.37
C PHE A 48 1.06 13.82 -6.74
N VAL A 49 0.66 12.74 -7.42
CA VAL A 49 0.97 12.53 -8.84
C VAL A 49 0.29 13.58 -9.72
N SER A 50 0.77 13.71 -10.96
CA SER A 50 0.14 14.62 -11.91
C SER A 50 -1.32 14.22 -12.18
N PRO A 51 -2.30 15.14 -12.08
CA PRO A 51 -3.71 14.88 -12.41
C PRO A 51 -3.94 14.36 -13.83
N LYS A 52 -3.01 14.64 -14.74
CA LYS A 52 -3.07 14.14 -16.13
C LYS A 52 -2.86 12.62 -16.19
N TRP A 53 -2.10 12.06 -15.26
CA TRP A 53 -1.84 10.62 -15.19
C TRP A 53 -2.89 9.87 -14.39
N ILE A 54 -3.28 10.44 -13.24
CA ILE A 54 -4.27 9.84 -12.32
C ILE A 54 -5.36 10.86 -12.01
N PRO A 55 -6.36 11.03 -12.89
CA PRO A 55 -7.47 11.98 -12.68
C PRO A 55 -8.25 11.71 -11.38
N GLN A 56 -8.36 10.44 -10.96
CA GLN A 56 -9.04 10.04 -9.74
C GLN A 56 -8.45 10.69 -8.47
N LEU A 57 -7.17 11.05 -8.47
CA LEU A 57 -6.48 11.66 -7.33
C LEU A 57 -6.10 13.14 -7.59
N ALA A 58 -6.78 13.79 -8.53
CA ALA A 58 -6.51 15.19 -8.89
C ALA A 58 -6.76 16.18 -7.73
N ASP A 59 -7.68 15.83 -6.84
CA ASP A 59 -8.14 16.58 -5.68
C ASP A 59 -7.34 16.30 -4.39
N ALA A 60 -6.11 15.79 -4.52
CA ALA A 60 -5.28 15.37 -3.39
C ALA A 60 -5.13 16.42 -2.28
N ALA A 61 -4.97 17.69 -2.65
CA ALA A 61 -4.80 18.78 -1.68
C ALA A 61 -6.09 19.04 -0.89
N GLU A 62 -7.24 19.03 -1.57
CA GLU A 62 -8.55 19.24 -0.95
C GLU A 62 -8.91 18.07 -0.03
N VAL A 63 -8.66 16.83 -0.47
CA VAL A 63 -8.86 15.63 0.35
C VAL A 63 -8.01 15.71 1.61
N TYR A 64 -6.70 15.98 1.49
CA TYR A 64 -5.80 16.00 2.63
C TYR A 64 -6.11 17.15 3.62
N ALA A 65 -6.55 18.28 3.11
CA ALA A 65 -6.99 19.40 3.94
C ALA A 65 -8.33 19.15 4.64
N GLY A 66 -9.22 18.35 4.04
CA GLY A 66 -10.58 18.10 4.53
C GLY A 66 -10.71 16.95 5.52
N ILE A 67 -9.71 16.06 5.63
CA ILE A 67 -9.80 14.92 6.56
C ILE A 67 -9.65 15.36 8.01
N GLN A 68 -10.34 14.65 8.92
CA GLN A 68 -10.21 14.83 10.36
C GLN A 68 -9.01 14.02 10.88
N ARG A 69 -7.82 14.63 10.85
CA ARG A 69 -6.61 13.97 11.35
C ARG A 69 -6.72 13.71 12.85
N ARG A 70 -6.63 12.44 13.24
CA ARG A 70 -6.74 12.01 14.65
C ARG A 70 -5.35 11.79 15.25
N PRO A 71 -5.13 12.13 16.53
CA PRO A 71 -3.87 11.83 17.20
C PRO A 71 -3.53 10.34 17.15
N GLY A 72 -2.26 10.03 16.88
CA GLY A 72 -1.76 8.64 16.83
C GLY A 72 -2.10 7.89 15.55
N ILE A 73 -2.68 8.55 14.54
CA ILE A 73 -2.86 8.00 13.20
C ILE A 73 -1.94 8.75 12.23
N HIS A 74 -1.22 7.99 11.40
CA HIS A 74 -0.39 8.50 10.33
C HIS A 74 -1.19 8.55 9.03
N TYR A 75 -1.03 9.63 8.27
CA TYR A 75 -1.69 9.84 6.98
C TYR A 75 -0.63 10.07 5.89
N PRO A 76 0.13 9.01 5.51
CA PRO A 76 1.10 9.13 4.43
C PRO A 76 0.44 9.51 3.11
N VAL A 77 1.22 10.16 2.24
CA VAL A 77 0.80 10.49 0.88
C VAL A 77 1.89 10.11 -0.12
N LEU A 78 1.49 9.59 -1.28
CA LEU A 78 2.45 9.22 -2.32
C LEU A 78 2.96 10.45 -3.07
N VAL A 79 4.27 10.55 -3.27
CA VAL A 79 4.92 11.61 -4.02
C VAL A 79 5.85 11.03 -5.11
N PRO A 80 5.65 11.37 -6.39
CA PRO A 80 6.43 10.80 -7.49
C PRO A 80 7.73 11.54 -7.77
N ASN A 81 7.85 12.79 -7.30
CA ASN A 81 8.98 13.70 -7.57
C ASN A 81 8.97 14.89 -6.61
N GLU A 82 9.96 15.79 -6.74
CA GLU A 82 10.07 16.99 -5.89
C GLU A 82 8.85 17.90 -5.96
N GLN A 83 8.23 18.07 -7.14
CA GLN A 83 7.02 18.87 -7.27
C GLN A 83 5.85 18.26 -6.48
N GLY A 84 5.71 16.93 -6.50
CA GLY A 84 4.76 16.22 -5.65
C GLY A 84 5.05 16.41 -4.17
N TYR A 85 6.32 16.37 -3.80
CA TYR A 85 6.76 16.63 -2.43
C TYR A 85 6.41 18.05 -1.99
N ASP A 86 6.67 19.09 -2.81
CA ASP A 86 6.30 20.48 -2.51
C ASP A 86 4.81 20.63 -2.26
N ARG A 87 3.99 20.01 -3.11
CA ARG A 87 2.52 20.04 -2.96
C ARG A 87 2.06 19.32 -1.68
N ALA A 88 2.67 18.20 -1.33
CA ALA A 88 2.39 17.48 -0.09
C ALA A 88 2.77 18.31 1.15
N ARG A 89 3.93 18.97 1.12
CA ARG A 89 4.36 19.87 2.22
C ARG A 89 3.46 21.09 2.38
N ALA A 90 2.98 21.63 1.27
CA ALA A 90 2.07 22.79 1.29
C ALA A 90 0.75 22.53 2.04
N VAL A 91 0.29 21.27 2.10
CA VAL A 91 -0.89 20.85 2.87
C VAL A 91 -0.55 20.28 4.25
N GLY A 92 0.72 20.30 4.65
CA GLY A 92 1.16 19.86 5.97
C GLY A 92 1.29 18.34 6.10
N ALA A 93 1.62 17.62 5.03
CA ALA A 93 1.92 16.19 5.12
C ALA A 93 3.20 15.96 5.94
N GLU A 94 3.14 15.06 6.92
CA GLU A 94 4.24 14.72 7.83
C GLU A 94 4.92 13.40 7.47
N GLU A 95 4.30 12.65 6.56
CA GLU A 95 4.82 11.39 6.05
C GLU A 95 4.51 11.26 4.56
N VAL A 96 5.52 10.87 3.79
CA VAL A 96 5.39 10.67 2.35
C VAL A 96 5.87 9.28 1.94
N ALA A 97 5.41 8.82 0.78
CA ALA A 97 5.89 7.58 0.18
C ALA A 97 6.45 7.84 -1.21
N VAL A 98 7.52 7.12 -1.55
CA VAL A 98 8.10 7.03 -2.90
C VAL A 98 7.96 5.61 -3.42
N PHE A 99 7.99 5.41 -4.73
CA PHE A 99 7.79 4.08 -5.33
C PHE A 99 8.68 3.84 -6.54
N THR A 100 9.23 2.67 -6.61
CA THR A 100 9.95 2.14 -7.77
C THR A 100 9.61 0.67 -7.97
N ALA A 101 10.30 -0.03 -8.87
CA ALA A 101 10.07 -1.45 -9.11
C ALA A 101 11.38 -2.22 -9.15
N ALA A 102 11.32 -3.52 -8.86
CA ALA A 102 12.46 -4.42 -9.01
C ALA A 102 12.66 -4.88 -10.48
N SER A 103 11.77 -4.49 -11.39
CA SER A 103 11.80 -4.81 -12.82
C SER A 103 12.10 -3.56 -13.65
N GLU A 104 13.14 -3.58 -14.48
CA GLU A 104 13.47 -2.51 -15.42
C GLU A 104 12.34 -2.27 -16.41
N ALA A 105 11.75 -3.33 -16.97
CA ALA A 105 10.67 -3.23 -17.94
C ALA A 105 9.43 -2.56 -17.33
N PHE A 106 9.07 -2.93 -16.09
CA PHE A 106 7.96 -2.30 -15.39
C PHE A 106 8.24 -0.83 -15.08
N ASN A 107 9.43 -0.54 -14.58
CA ASN A 107 9.79 0.81 -14.19
C ASN A 107 9.79 1.77 -15.39
N ARG A 108 10.36 1.37 -16.52
CA ARG A 108 10.31 2.14 -17.77
C ARG A 108 8.89 2.39 -18.25
N THR A 109 8.02 1.39 -18.19
CA THR A 109 6.62 1.52 -18.64
C THR A 109 5.79 2.40 -17.70
N ASN A 110 6.00 2.26 -16.39
CA ASN A 110 5.16 2.90 -15.37
C ASN A 110 5.65 4.30 -14.98
N THR A 111 6.96 4.55 -14.98
CA THR A 111 7.55 5.82 -14.52
C THR A 111 8.33 6.56 -15.60
N ASN A 112 8.41 5.98 -16.82
CA ASN A 112 9.25 6.48 -17.91
C ASN A 112 10.71 6.70 -17.48
N ALA A 113 11.24 5.78 -16.65
CA ALA A 113 12.61 5.82 -16.13
C ALA A 113 13.12 4.40 -15.89
N GLY A 114 14.43 4.21 -15.97
CA GLY A 114 15.08 2.99 -15.46
C GLY A 114 15.09 2.96 -13.93
N ILE A 115 15.46 1.82 -13.34
CA ILE A 115 15.52 1.69 -11.87
C ILE A 115 16.47 2.72 -11.27
N ASP A 116 17.70 2.78 -11.78
CA ASP A 116 18.73 3.68 -11.24
C ASP A 116 18.35 5.16 -11.42
N GLU A 117 17.72 5.50 -12.53
CA GLU A 117 17.19 6.84 -12.76
C GLU A 117 16.05 7.18 -11.80
N SER A 118 15.15 6.23 -11.51
CA SER A 118 14.08 6.45 -10.55
C SER A 118 14.61 6.62 -9.13
N LEU A 119 15.63 5.84 -8.75
CA LEU A 119 16.30 6.00 -7.46
C LEU A 119 16.97 7.38 -7.35
N ALA A 120 17.69 7.81 -8.37
CA ALA A 120 18.32 9.13 -8.40
C ALA A 120 17.33 10.29 -8.30
N ARG A 121 16.10 10.13 -8.85
CA ARG A 121 15.02 11.12 -8.70
C ARG A 121 14.52 11.24 -7.25
N PHE A 122 14.69 10.22 -6.43
CA PHE A 122 14.25 10.25 -5.02
C PHE A 122 15.30 10.81 -4.06
N GLU A 123 16.58 10.80 -4.41
CA GLU A 123 17.64 11.36 -3.54
C GLU A 123 17.36 12.78 -3.05
N PRO A 124 16.98 13.75 -3.91
CA PRO A 124 16.67 15.10 -3.45
C PRO A 124 15.43 15.14 -2.55
N ILE A 125 14.43 14.28 -2.79
CA ILE A 125 13.24 14.18 -1.94
C ILE A 125 13.62 13.71 -0.54
N LEU A 126 14.38 12.61 -0.42
CA LEU A 126 14.76 12.04 0.87
C LEU A 126 15.66 12.99 1.66
N ARG A 127 16.60 13.67 0.99
CA ARG A 127 17.45 14.69 1.63
C ARG A 127 16.61 15.85 2.19
N ARG A 128 15.63 16.33 1.43
CA ARG A 128 14.72 17.40 1.88
C ARG A 128 13.82 16.92 2.99
N ALA A 129 13.26 15.74 2.86
CA ALA A 129 12.40 15.13 3.88
C ALA A 129 13.13 14.99 5.22
N ALA A 130 14.39 14.54 5.19
CA ALA A 130 15.23 14.48 6.39
C ALA A 130 15.44 15.87 7.03
N ALA A 131 15.68 16.92 6.24
CA ALA A 131 15.82 18.28 6.73
C ALA A 131 14.50 18.85 7.30
N ASP A 132 13.36 18.47 6.71
CA ASP A 132 12.03 18.91 7.12
C ASP A 132 11.44 18.06 8.28
N GLY A 133 12.12 17.00 8.74
CA GLY A 133 11.61 16.06 9.74
C GLY A 133 10.45 15.19 9.23
N VAL A 134 10.33 15.00 7.91
CA VAL A 134 9.29 14.19 7.26
C VAL A 134 9.77 12.77 7.10
N ARG A 135 8.94 11.80 7.48
CA ARG A 135 9.24 10.38 7.31
C ARG A 135 8.99 9.95 5.86
N VAL A 136 9.84 9.09 5.32
CA VAL A 136 9.68 8.58 3.96
C VAL A 136 9.56 7.06 3.96
N ARG A 137 8.49 6.55 3.35
CA ARG A 137 8.28 5.12 3.09
C ARG A 137 8.64 4.79 1.66
N GLY A 138 9.26 3.63 1.41
CA GLY A 138 9.62 3.15 0.07
C GLY A 138 8.76 1.98 -0.38
N TYR A 139 8.17 2.05 -1.57
CA TYR A 139 7.50 0.92 -2.22
C TYR A 139 8.42 0.31 -3.28
N VAL A 140 8.56 -1.01 -3.27
CA VAL A 140 9.23 -1.79 -4.32
C VAL A 140 8.20 -2.69 -5.00
N SER A 141 7.77 -2.33 -6.20
CA SER A 141 6.82 -3.09 -7.00
C SER A 141 7.47 -4.30 -7.67
N THR A 142 6.66 -5.26 -8.11
CA THR A 142 7.04 -6.44 -8.92
C THR A 142 8.03 -7.38 -8.25
N VAL A 143 8.01 -7.49 -6.91
CA VAL A 143 8.99 -8.33 -6.17
C VAL A 143 8.81 -9.83 -6.36
N LEU A 144 7.64 -10.31 -6.82
CA LEU A 144 7.33 -11.73 -7.04
C LEU A 144 7.06 -12.08 -8.50
N GLY A 145 7.02 -11.07 -9.38
CA GLY A 145 6.82 -11.22 -10.81
C GLY A 145 6.43 -9.91 -11.49
N CYS A 146 6.73 -9.83 -12.78
CA CYS A 146 6.51 -8.63 -13.61
C CYS A 146 5.62 -8.97 -14.80
N PRO A 147 4.62 -8.13 -15.15
CA PRO A 147 3.73 -8.39 -16.29
C PRO A 147 4.44 -8.28 -17.65
N TYR A 148 5.61 -7.67 -17.70
CA TYR A 148 6.36 -7.43 -18.96
C TYR A 148 7.55 -8.35 -19.14
N GLN A 149 8.33 -8.63 -18.07
CA GLN A 149 9.52 -9.47 -18.16
C GLN A 149 9.35 -10.85 -17.53
N GLY A 150 8.22 -11.13 -16.87
CA GLY A 150 7.97 -12.39 -16.19
C GLY A 150 8.69 -12.48 -14.84
N GLU A 151 9.67 -13.37 -14.70
CA GLU A 151 10.41 -13.53 -13.44
C GLU A 151 11.30 -12.34 -13.14
N VAL A 152 11.39 -12.01 -11.86
CA VAL A 152 12.26 -10.95 -11.33
C VAL A 152 13.28 -11.61 -10.41
N PRO A 153 14.60 -11.46 -10.70
CA PRO A 153 15.64 -12.04 -9.86
C PRO A 153 15.60 -11.47 -8.43
N LEU A 154 15.75 -12.32 -7.42
CA LEU A 154 15.80 -11.89 -6.02
C LEU A 154 16.90 -10.87 -5.77
N ALA A 155 18.03 -10.99 -6.47
CA ALA A 155 19.13 -10.02 -6.36
C ALA A 155 18.71 -8.59 -6.75
N ASP A 156 17.83 -8.43 -7.75
CA ASP A 156 17.30 -7.13 -8.14
C ASP A 156 16.35 -6.57 -7.08
N VAL A 157 15.51 -7.41 -6.50
CA VAL A 157 14.62 -7.03 -5.39
C VAL A 157 15.45 -6.54 -4.21
N VAL A 158 16.46 -7.31 -3.79
CA VAL A 158 17.36 -6.95 -2.68
C VAL A 158 18.09 -5.64 -2.98
N ARG A 159 18.63 -5.47 -4.20
CA ARG A 159 19.35 -4.27 -4.61
C ARG A 159 18.48 -3.01 -4.48
N VAL A 160 17.27 -3.06 -5.00
CA VAL A 160 16.36 -1.91 -5.02
C VAL A 160 15.86 -1.59 -3.61
N ALA A 161 15.44 -2.60 -2.86
CA ALA A 161 14.98 -2.45 -1.48
C ALA A 161 16.09 -1.84 -0.60
N ARG A 162 17.31 -2.38 -0.68
CA ARG A 162 18.47 -1.85 0.05
C ARG A 162 18.77 -0.41 -0.32
N ALA A 163 18.74 -0.04 -1.62
CA ALA A 163 18.99 1.32 -2.07
C ALA A 163 18.02 2.31 -1.43
N LEU A 164 16.71 2.03 -1.44
CA LEU A 164 15.70 2.88 -0.79
C LEU A 164 15.94 3.00 0.72
N HIS A 165 16.25 1.89 1.38
CA HIS A 165 16.52 1.89 2.82
C HIS A 165 17.77 2.72 3.16
N GLN A 166 18.87 2.54 2.41
CA GLN A 166 20.11 3.32 2.57
C GLN A 166 19.93 4.80 2.28
N MET A 167 19.03 5.19 1.39
CA MET A 167 18.67 6.59 1.15
C MET A 167 17.87 7.21 2.30
N GLY A 168 17.39 6.43 3.28
CA GLY A 168 16.68 6.92 4.46
C GLY A 168 15.17 6.62 4.48
N CYS A 169 14.65 5.74 3.63
CA CYS A 169 13.30 5.21 3.84
C CYS A 169 13.26 4.42 5.15
N TYR A 170 12.36 4.80 6.05
CA TYR A 170 12.23 4.13 7.36
C TYR A 170 11.64 2.74 7.26
N GLU A 171 10.91 2.45 6.18
CA GLU A 171 10.21 1.20 5.93
C GLU A 171 10.15 0.92 4.44
N ILE A 172 10.34 -0.33 4.05
CA ILE A 172 10.27 -0.80 2.67
C ILE A 172 9.10 -1.78 2.51
N SER A 173 8.14 -1.40 1.68
CA SER A 173 6.99 -2.24 1.33
C SER A 173 7.28 -3.04 0.06
N LEU A 174 7.20 -4.36 0.17
CA LEU A 174 7.52 -5.33 -0.88
C LEU A 174 6.23 -5.75 -1.61
N GLY A 175 6.07 -5.29 -2.86
CA GLY A 175 4.82 -5.36 -3.61
C GLY A 175 4.77 -6.51 -4.64
N ASP A 176 3.84 -7.46 -4.45
CA ASP A 176 3.40 -8.40 -5.49
C ASP A 176 2.35 -7.75 -6.38
N THR A 177 2.78 -6.91 -7.28
CA THR A 177 1.96 -5.98 -8.07
C THR A 177 0.90 -6.67 -8.92
N ILE A 178 1.16 -7.90 -9.38
CA ILE A 178 0.23 -8.66 -10.23
C ILE A 178 -0.35 -9.89 -9.53
N GLY A 179 -0.04 -10.09 -8.25
CA GLY A 179 -0.60 -11.13 -7.40
C GLY A 179 -0.24 -12.56 -7.84
N VAL A 180 0.95 -12.77 -8.44
CA VAL A 180 1.43 -14.07 -8.92
C VAL A 180 2.29 -14.84 -7.91
N GLY A 181 2.52 -14.23 -6.77
CA GLY A 181 3.30 -14.81 -5.69
C GLY A 181 2.62 -16.03 -5.07
N THR A 182 3.43 -16.93 -4.56
CA THR A 182 3.01 -18.08 -3.78
C THR A 182 3.76 -18.09 -2.45
N PRO A 183 3.29 -18.79 -1.41
CA PRO A 183 3.93 -18.80 -0.09
C PRO A 183 5.44 -19.08 -0.14
N ARG A 184 5.85 -20.06 -0.96
CA ARG A 184 7.27 -20.37 -1.14
C ARG A 184 8.08 -19.22 -1.74
N LYS A 185 7.52 -18.54 -2.76
CA LYS A 185 8.17 -17.37 -3.38
C LYS A 185 8.22 -16.19 -2.43
N ALA A 186 7.13 -15.92 -1.70
CA ALA A 186 7.05 -14.84 -0.73
C ALA A 186 8.08 -15.01 0.40
N ARG A 187 8.18 -16.24 0.97
CA ARG A 187 9.20 -16.58 1.98
C ARG A 187 10.61 -16.36 1.45
N ALA A 188 10.94 -16.90 0.28
CA ALA A 188 12.28 -16.77 -0.30
C ALA A 188 12.66 -15.30 -0.57
N MET A 189 11.73 -14.51 -1.09
CA MET A 189 11.91 -13.08 -1.32
C MET A 189 12.16 -12.34 -0.01
N LEU A 190 11.32 -12.54 1.00
CA LEU A 190 11.45 -11.88 2.30
C LEU A 190 12.77 -12.25 2.98
N GLN A 191 13.13 -13.53 3.02
CA GLN A 191 14.40 -13.98 3.60
C GLN A 191 15.60 -13.36 2.88
N ALA A 192 15.57 -13.25 1.55
CA ALA A 192 16.64 -12.61 0.79
C ALA A 192 16.77 -11.11 1.13
N VAL A 193 15.67 -10.38 1.22
CA VAL A 193 15.70 -8.94 1.56
C VAL A 193 16.12 -8.72 3.02
N ALA A 194 15.70 -9.59 3.92
CA ALA A 194 16.02 -9.52 5.35
C ALA A 194 17.52 -9.76 5.67
N THR A 195 18.32 -10.22 4.69
CA THR A 195 19.78 -10.24 4.85
C THR A 195 20.42 -8.85 4.83
N GLU A 196 19.75 -7.86 4.27
CA GLU A 196 20.25 -6.50 4.06
C GLU A 196 19.46 -5.42 4.81
N ILE A 197 18.21 -5.72 5.19
CA ILE A 197 17.30 -4.77 5.84
C ILE A 197 16.70 -5.43 7.08
N PRO A 198 16.71 -4.77 8.25
CA PRO A 198 16.06 -5.28 9.45
C PRO A 198 14.58 -5.61 9.21
N MET A 199 14.10 -6.73 9.78
CA MET A 199 12.73 -7.22 9.59
C MET A 199 11.66 -6.20 10.02
N ASP A 200 11.92 -5.41 11.04
CA ASP A 200 11.03 -4.35 11.54
C ASP A 200 10.92 -3.13 10.61
N ALA A 201 11.83 -3.01 9.64
CA ALA A 201 11.77 -2.03 8.56
C ALA A 201 11.15 -2.61 7.27
N LEU A 202 10.59 -3.83 7.29
CA LEU A 202 9.97 -4.47 6.14
C LEU A 202 8.44 -4.55 6.29
N ALA A 203 7.75 -4.30 5.18
CA ALA A 203 6.31 -4.48 5.02
C ALA A 203 6.02 -5.32 3.78
N VAL A 204 4.85 -5.96 3.73
CA VAL A 204 4.38 -6.70 2.56
C VAL A 204 3.11 -6.09 2.01
N HIS A 205 3.03 -6.03 0.67
CA HIS A 205 1.92 -5.48 -0.10
C HIS A 205 1.55 -6.46 -1.21
N PHE A 206 0.51 -7.26 -0.99
CA PHE A 206 0.20 -8.35 -1.91
C PHE A 206 -1.16 -8.17 -2.56
N HIS A 207 -1.18 -8.28 -3.91
CA HIS A 207 -2.42 -8.37 -4.67
C HIS A 207 -2.99 -9.79 -4.63
N ASP A 208 -4.31 -9.91 -4.66
CA ASP A 208 -5.03 -11.17 -4.50
C ASP A 208 -5.56 -11.75 -5.83
N THR A 209 -4.90 -11.43 -6.94
CA THR A 209 -5.30 -11.82 -8.30
C THR A 209 -5.59 -13.31 -8.42
N TYR A 210 -4.74 -14.14 -7.82
CA TYR A 210 -4.88 -15.61 -7.84
C TYR A 210 -5.31 -16.17 -6.48
N GLY A 211 -5.85 -15.34 -5.57
CA GLY A 211 -6.33 -15.78 -4.26
C GLY A 211 -5.22 -16.27 -3.32
N GLN A 212 -3.98 -15.80 -3.52
CA GLN A 212 -2.82 -16.26 -2.74
C GLN A 212 -2.35 -15.25 -1.70
N ALA A 213 -2.88 -14.02 -1.72
CA ALA A 213 -2.36 -12.95 -0.86
C ALA A 213 -2.42 -13.30 0.63
N ILE A 214 -3.54 -13.84 1.11
CA ILE A 214 -3.71 -14.27 2.52
C ILE A 214 -2.69 -15.35 2.91
N ALA A 215 -2.45 -16.34 2.06
CA ALA A 215 -1.47 -17.39 2.31
C ALA A 215 -0.04 -16.84 2.31
N ASN A 216 0.27 -15.91 1.40
CA ASN A 216 1.55 -15.22 1.33
C ASN A 216 1.80 -14.37 2.59
N ILE A 217 0.78 -13.61 3.04
CA ILE A 217 0.84 -12.80 4.28
C ILE A 217 1.07 -13.70 5.49
N ALA A 218 0.30 -14.79 5.65
CA ALA A 218 0.49 -15.73 6.75
C ALA A 218 1.92 -16.26 6.80
N THR A 219 2.47 -16.64 5.65
CA THR A 219 3.86 -17.08 5.53
C THR A 219 4.87 -16.01 5.95
N CYS A 220 4.67 -14.74 5.54
CA CYS A 220 5.55 -13.65 5.91
C CYS A 220 5.44 -13.27 7.40
N LEU A 221 4.25 -13.41 8.00
CA LEU A 221 4.06 -13.24 9.44
C LEU A 221 4.84 -14.29 10.26
N GLU A 222 4.89 -15.56 9.79
CA GLU A 222 5.71 -16.61 10.39
C GLU A 222 7.22 -16.26 10.35
N GLU A 223 7.67 -15.61 9.29
CA GLU A 223 9.07 -15.13 9.15
C GLU A 223 9.37 -13.87 9.98
N GLY A 224 8.35 -13.25 10.58
CA GLY A 224 8.54 -12.12 11.50
C GLY A 224 8.10 -10.75 11.02
N VAL A 225 7.57 -10.61 9.80
CA VAL A 225 6.96 -9.34 9.33
C VAL A 225 5.82 -8.93 10.27
N ARG A 226 5.73 -7.63 10.56
CA ARG A 226 4.69 -7.05 11.41
C ARG A 226 4.02 -5.83 10.79
N VAL A 227 4.19 -5.62 9.48
CA VAL A 227 3.51 -4.56 8.72
C VAL A 227 2.93 -5.15 7.43
N VAL A 228 1.63 -4.95 7.23
CA VAL A 228 0.88 -5.46 6.07
C VAL A 228 0.09 -4.32 5.44
N ASP A 229 0.26 -4.12 4.15
CA ASP A 229 -0.57 -3.22 3.36
C ASP A 229 -1.79 -3.97 2.84
N SER A 230 -2.95 -3.34 2.95
CA SER A 230 -4.21 -3.89 2.46
C SER A 230 -5.20 -2.77 2.13
N ALA A 231 -6.27 -3.08 1.41
CA ALA A 231 -7.29 -2.10 1.05
C ALA A 231 -8.66 -2.55 1.53
N VAL A 232 -9.39 -1.68 2.21
CA VAL A 232 -10.76 -1.92 2.64
C VAL A 232 -11.62 -2.35 1.46
N SER A 233 -12.48 -3.36 1.66
CA SER A 233 -13.33 -3.95 0.61
C SER A 233 -12.55 -4.61 -0.55
N GLY A 234 -11.23 -4.81 -0.41
CA GLY A 234 -10.36 -5.20 -1.51
C GLY A 234 -10.42 -4.17 -2.65
N ALA A 235 -10.46 -2.88 -2.29
CA ALA A 235 -10.52 -1.80 -3.26
C ALA A 235 -9.30 -1.80 -4.19
N GLY A 236 -9.54 -1.49 -5.45
CA GLY A 236 -8.53 -1.47 -6.50
C GLY A 236 -8.71 -2.58 -7.51
N GLY A 237 -8.07 -2.39 -8.64
CA GLY A 237 -7.91 -3.39 -9.69
C GLY A 237 -6.43 -3.47 -10.04
N CYS A 238 -6.04 -4.47 -10.79
CA CYS A 238 -4.71 -4.48 -11.38
C CYS A 238 -4.84 -4.07 -12.85
N PRO A 239 -4.37 -2.88 -13.26
CA PRO A 239 -4.46 -2.47 -14.66
C PRO A 239 -3.65 -3.38 -15.59
N TYR A 240 -2.74 -4.16 -15.02
CA TYR A 240 -1.84 -5.08 -15.73
C TYR A 240 -2.37 -6.51 -15.83
N ALA A 241 -3.46 -6.84 -15.10
CA ALA A 241 -4.09 -8.16 -15.15
C ALA A 241 -5.61 -7.99 -15.28
N LYS A 242 -6.16 -8.23 -16.49
CA LYS A 242 -7.61 -8.12 -16.74
C LYS A 242 -8.39 -9.05 -15.81
N GLY A 243 -9.33 -8.48 -15.04
CA GLY A 243 -10.18 -9.23 -14.10
C GLY A 243 -9.54 -9.52 -12.75
N ALA A 244 -8.34 -9.00 -12.48
CA ALA A 244 -7.69 -9.15 -11.19
C ALA A 244 -8.42 -8.37 -10.09
N SER A 245 -8.50 -8.97 -8.91
CA SER A 245 -9.13 -8.38 -7.73
C SER A 245 -8.35 -7.21 -7.14
N GLY A 246 -7.09 -7.03 -7.50
CA GLY A 246 -6.24 -5.98 -6.93
C GLY A 246 -5.77 -6.30 -5.52
N ASN A 247 -5.80 -5.30 -4.63
CA ASN A 247 -5.32 -5.44 -3.25
C ASN A 247 -6.05 -6.54 -2.47
N VAL A 248 -5.33 -7.20 -1.57
CA VAL A 248 -5.95 -8.01 -0.51
C VAL A 248 -6.87 -7.14 0.35
N ALA A 249 -8.03 -7.67 0.73
CA ALA A 249 -8.97 -6.92 1.55
C ALA A 249 -8.48 -6.80 3.00
N SER A 250 -8.59 -5.59 3.58
CA SER A 250 -8.19 -5.32 4.96
C SER A 250 -8.99 -6.16 5.95
N GLU A 251 -10.27 -6.37 5.70
CA GLU A 251 -11.13 -7.21 6.54
C GLU A 251 -10.65 -8.67 6.59
N ASP A 252 -10.17 -9.19 5.46
CA ASP A 252 -9.67 -10.56 5.37
C ASP A 252 -8.32 -10.70 6.11
N VAL A 253 -7.47 -9.66 6.05
CA VAL A 253 -6.22 -9.58 6.82
C VAL A 253 -6.52 -9.52 8.31
N VAL A 254 -7.43 -8.64 8.76
CA VAL A 254 -7.79 -8.54 10.19
C VAL A 254 -8.33 -9.86 10.71
N TYR A 255 -9.20 -10.53 9.94
CA TYR A 255 -9.74 -11.84 10.33
C TYR A 255 -8.63 -12.91 10.44
N LEU A 256 -7.67 -12.93 9.51
CA LEU A 256 -6.49 -13.81 9.60
C LEU A 256 -5.70 -13.54 10.89
N LEU A 257 -5.40 -12.28 11.20
CA LEU A 257 -4.62 -11.89 12.37
C LEU A 257 -5.30 -12.34 13.65
N GLN A 258 -6.62 -12.13 13.79
CA GLN A 258 -7.40 -12.61 14.92
C GLN A 258 -7.33 -14.14 15.08
N GLY A 259 -7.42 -14.88 13.97
CA GLY A 259 -7.29 -16.33 13.95
C GLY A 259 -5.90 -16.84 14.35
N LEU A 260 -4.86 -16.05 14.09
CA LEU A 260 -3.48 -16.33 14.49
C LEU A 260 -3.16 -15.87 15.94
N GLY A 261 -4.08 -15.23 16.63
CA GLY A 261 -3.85 -14.64 17.95
C GLY A 261 -2.96 -13.39 17.92
N LEU A 262 -2.85 -12.73 16.75
CA LEU A 262 -2.13 -11.49 16.57
C LEU A 262 -3.08 -10.29 16.67
N ASP A 263 -2.65 -9.22 17.35
CA ASP A 263 -3.42 -8.00 17.51
C ASP A 263 -3.09 -6.98 16.41
N SER A 264 -4.12 -6.36 15.82
CA SER A 264 -3.98 -5.22 14.93
C SER A 264 -4.54 -3.92 15.51
N GLY A 265 -5.27 -3.99 16.61
CA GLY A 265 -6.02 -2.88 17.19
C GLY A 265 -7.21 -2.43 16.34
N VAL A 266 -7.57 -3.18 15.28
CA VAL A 266 -8.63 -2.80 14.33
C VAL A 266 -9.96 -3.45 14.71
N ASP A 267 -11.01 -2.64 14.77
CA ASP A 267 -12.40 -3.07 14.93
C ASP A 267 -12.92 -3.64 13.59
N LEU A 268 -12.94 -4.97 13.47
CA LEU A 268 -13.35 -5.66 12.27
C LEU A 268 -14.80 -5.36 11.84
N PRO A 269 -15.80 -5.35 12.73
CA PRO A 269 -17.16 -4.92 12.40
C PRO A 269 -17.21 -3.52 11.78
N ALA A 270 -16.58 -2.52 12.39
CA ALA A 270 -16.54 -1.15 11.90
C ALA A 270 -15.81 -1.05 10.56
N LEU A 271 -14.71 -1.80 10.36
CA LEU A 271 -14.00 -1.89 9.10
C LEU A 271 -14.89 -2.50 8.01
N ALA A 272 -15.58 -3.60 8.29
CA ALA A 272 -16.49 -4.27 7.36
C ALA A 272 -17.68 -3.38 6.97
N GLU A 273 -18.21 -2.58 7.89
CA GLU A 273 -19.24 -1.58 7.60
C GLU A 273 -18.72 -0.51 6.64
N THR A 274 -17.51 -0.01 6.90
CA THR A 274 -16.83 0.94 6.00
C THR A 274 -16.62 0.34 4.62
N GLY A 275 -16.22 -0.94 4.54
CA GLY A 275 -16.06 -1.67 3.28
C GLY A 275 -17.36 -1.84 2.50
N ARG A 276 -18.47 -2.14 3.18
CA ARG A 276 -19.80 -2.20 2.55
C ARG A 276 -20.24 -0.83 1.99
N TRP A 277 -20.01 0.22 2.78
CA TRP A 277 -20.31 1.58 2.32
C TRP A 277 -19.50 1.94 1.07
N LEU A 278 -18.19 1.67 1.06
CA LEU A 278 -17.34 1.92 -0.12
C LEU A 278 -17.79 1.09 -1.33
N ALA A 279 -18.09 -0.19 -1.15
CA ALA A 279 -18.56 -1.07 -2.22
C ALA A 279 -19.88 -0.54 -2.83
N GLY A 280 -20.81 -0.05 -2.01
CA GLY A 280 -22.03 0.61 -2.46
C GLY A 280 -21.75 1.86 -3.29
N LEU A 281 -20.80 2.69 -2.85
CA LEU A 281 -20.38 3.89 -3.58
C LEU A 281 -19.76 3.55 -4.95
N LEU A 282 -18.98 2.47 -5.00
CA LEU A 282 -18.35 1.96 -6.23
C LEU A 282 -19.33 1.17 -7.12
N GLY A 283 -20.58 0.96 -6.68
CA GLY A 283 -21.59 0.24 -7.44
C GLY A 283 -21.27 -1.25 -7.66
N ARG A 284 -20.51 -1.86 -6.77
CA ARG A 284 -20.11 -3.29 -6.83
C ARG A 284 -20.18 -3.98 -5.47
N ALA A 285 -20.18 -5.31 -5.48
CA ALA A 285 -20.01 -6.05 -4.23
C ALA A 285 -18.60 -5.87 -3.67
N THR A 286 -18.46 -5.98 -2.33
CA THR A 286 -17.14 -6.07 -1.71
C THR A 286 -16.38 -7.31 -2.20
N ALA A 287 -15.07 -7.17 -2.45
CA ALA A 287 -14.21 -8.31 -2.75
C ALA A 287 -13.78 -9.06 -1.48
N SER A 288 -13.93 -8.46 -0.28
CA SER A 288 -13.64 -9.12 0.98
C SER A 288 -14.56 -10.31 1.25
N ARG A 289 -13.97 -11.48 1.45
CA ARG A 289 -14.71 -12.69 1.86
C ARG A 289 -15.28 -12.54 3.27
N THR A 290 -14.48 -11.98 4.18
CA THR A 290 -14.92 -11.68 5.54
C THR A 290 -16.05 -10.65 5.55
N GLY A 291 -15.93 -9.57 4.75
CA GLY A 291 -16.98 -8.57 4.62
C GLY A 291 -18.30 -9.14 4.10
N GLN A 292 -18.25 -10.08 3.15
CA GLN A 292 -19.42 -10.80 2.65
C GLN A 292 -20.05 -11.69 3.73
N ALA A 293 -19.22 -12.46 4.46
CA ALA A 293 -19.69 -13.36 5.51
C ALA A 293 -20.37 -12.59 6.66
N LEU A 294 -19.76 -11.50 7.12
CA LEU A 294 -20.31 -10.65 8.17
C LEU A 294 -21.64 -9.99 7.75
N ALA A 295 -21.79 -9.62 6.48
CA ALA A 295 -23.04 -9.06 5.97
C ALA A 295 -24.19 -10.08 5.93
N ALA A 296 -23.89 -11.38 5.80
CA ALA A 296 -24.90 -12.43 5.75
C ALA A 296 -25.40 -12.87 7.14
N THR A 297 -24.67 -12.50 8.21
CA THR A 297 -24.99 -12.92 9.60
C THR A 297 -25.62 -11.82 10.45
N GLY A 298 -25.72 -10.60 9.95
CA GLY A 298 -26.38 -9.44 10.59
C GLY A 298 -27.66 -9.08 9.86
#